data_c5731a3f2d50eae74a7cf33bc503ff2c
#
_entry.id   c5731a3f2d50eae74a7cf33bc503ff2c
#
_cell.length_a   1.000
_cell.length_b   1.000
_cell.length_c   1.000
_cell.angle_alpha   90.00
_cell.angle_beta   90.00
_cell.angle_gamma   90.00
#
_symmetry.space_group_name_H-M   'P 1'
#
loop_
_entity.id
_entity.type
_entity.pdbx_description
1 polymer ?
#
loop_
_entity_poly.entity_id
_entity_poly.type
_entity_poly.pdbx_seq_one_letter_code
_entity_poly.pdbx_strand_id
1 'polypeptide(L)'
;TGAYMGEYGVSVTDAANVVRRKKALGLDNLKMLYKVNPESDVYLVERDIKTIAKSILFGYAPDALCVSGASAGPETKTDLISEVKSVASGVPVFCNTGFNAKTAKEKLDVSDGACVGTAFKTDGKFENNVDPARVEEIMNIVKAYRSAM
;
A
#
# COMPACT_ATOMS: atom_id res chain seq x y z
N THR A 1 1.08 0.97 -11.56
CA THR A 1 0.90 0.59 -12.97
C THR A 1 1.94 1.28 -13.83
N GLY A 2 2.61 0.56 -14.74
CA GLY A 2 3.65 1.11 -15.58
C GLY A 2 4.77 0.11 -15.83
N ALA A 3 5.92 0.59 -16.23
CA ALA A 3 7.12 -0.20 -16.40
C ALA A 3 8.12 0.14 -15.28
N TYR A 4 8.68 -0.89 -14.69
CA TYR A 4 9.61 -0.82 -13.56
C TYR A 4 10.85 -1.64 -13.85
N MET A 5 11.95 -1.35 -13.18
CA MET A 5 13.18 -2.13 -13.25
C MET A 5 13.77 -2.31 -11.84
N GLY A 6 14.17 -3.54 -11.53
CA GLY A 6 14.80 -3.93 -10.28
C GLY A 6 15.65 -5.18 -10.46
N GLU A 7 15.95 -5.85 -9.35
CA GLU A 7 16.80 -7.03 -9.33
C GLU A 7 16.25 -8.21 -10.15
N TYR A 8 14.95 -8.23 -10.39
CA TYR A 8 14.26 -9.26 -11.18
C TYR A 8 14.08 -8.88 -12.66
N GLY A 9 14.71 -7.78 -13.12
CA GLY A 9 14.61 -7.29 -14.49
C GLY A 9 13.49 -6.27 -14.68
N VAL A 10 12.95 -6.20 -15.91
CA VAL A 10 11.89 -5.25 -16.27
C VAL A 10 10.52 -5.89 -16.06
N SER A 11 9.70 -5.24 -15.26
CA SER A 11 8.29 -5.60 -15.02
C SER A 11 7.37 -4.60 -15.70
N VAL A 12 6.36 -5.09 -16.41
CA VAL A 12 5.30 -4.25 -17.01
C VAL A 12 3.95 -4.67 -16.41
N THR A 13 3.23 -3.70 -15.86
CA THR A 13 1.90 -3.94 -15.31
C THR A 13 0.82 -3.33 -16.21
N ASP A 14 -0.23 -4.11 -16.48
CA ASP A 14 -1.36 -3.70 -17.31
C ASP A 14 -2.65 -3.69 -16.50
N ALA A 15 -2.89 -2.56 -15.82
CA ALA A 15 -4.08 -2.38 -15.01
C ALA A 15 -5.37 -2.40 -15.86
N ALA A 16 -5.34 -1.98 -17.12
CA ALA A 16 -6.49 -2.00 -17.98
C ALA A 16 -6.96 -3.45 -18.27
N ASN A 17 -6.03 -4.36 -18.50
CA ASN A 17 -6.37 -5.79 -18.65
C ASN A 17 -6.90 -6.40 -17.35
N VAL A 18 -6.36 -6.02 -16.19
CA VAL A 18 -6.87 -6.47 -14.89
C VAL A 18 -8.32 -6.04 -14.70
N VAL A 19 -8.65 -4.77 -14.98
CA VAL A 19 -10.03 -4.25 -14.88
C VAL A 19 -10.97 -4.96 -15.85
N ARG A 20 -10.57 -5.16 -17.12
CA ARG A 20 -11.37 -5.92 -18.10
C ARG A 20 -11.60 -7.36 -17.64
N ARG A 21 -10.57 -8.02 -17.11
CA ARG A 21 -10.69 -9.40 -16.62
C ARG A 21 -11.60 -9.49 -15.39
N LYS A 22 -11.49 -8.55 -14.45
CA LYS A 22 -12.41 -8.42 -13.31
C LYS A 22 -13.87 -8.41 -13.79
N LYS A 23 -14.18 -7.53 -14.76
CA LYS A 23 -15.51 -7.40 -15.33
C LYS A 23 -15.98 -8.66 -16.07
N ALA A 24 -15.12 -9.24 -16.89
CA ALA A 24 -15.42 -10.47 -17.64
C ALA A 24 -15.72 -11.68 -16.73
N LEU A 25 -15.15 -11.70 -15.53
CA LEU A 25 -15.39 -12.75 -14.52
C LEU A 25 -16.57 -12.45 -13.58
N GLY A 26 -17.25 -11.32 -13.75
CA GLY A 26 -18.37 -10.92 -12.86
C GLY A 26 -17.94 -10.61 -11.42
N LEU A 27 -16.69 -10.20 -11.21
CA LEU A 27 -16.13 -9.94 -9.88
C LEU A 27 -16.38 -8.50 -9.43
N ASP A 28 -17.62 -8.02 -9.49
CA ASP A 28 -17.96 -6.61 -9.23
C ASP A 28 -17.61 -6.19 -7.79
N ASN A 29 -17.73 -7.10 -6.83
CA ASN A 29 -17.42 -6.84 -5.42
C ASN A 29 -15.93 -6.91 -5.08
N LEU A 30 -15.05 -7.36 -6.00
CA LEU A 30 -13.61 -7.41 -5.78
C LEU A 30 -13.04 -6.00 -5.66
N LYS A 31 -12.41 -5.70 -4.53
CA LYS A 31 -11.76 -4.41 -4.30
C LYS A 31 -10.38 -4.35 -4.93
N MET A 32 -10.12 -3.25 -5.62
CA MET A 32 -8.87 -3.02 -6.35
C MET A 32 -8.01 -1.98 -5.62
N LEU A 33 -6.95 -2.47 -5.00
CA LEU A 33 -5.96 -1.61 -4.32
C LEU A 33 -4.74 -1.48 -5.24
N TYR A 34 -4.37 -0.24 -5.58
CA TYR A 34 -3.27 0.03 -6.50
C TYR A 34 -2.05 0.59 -5.78
N LYS A 35 -0.90 -0.04 -5.96
CA LYS A 35 0.38 0.53 -5.51
C LYS A 35 0.72 1.76 -6.37
N VAL A 36 0.99 2.88 -5.70
CA VAL A 36 1.41 4.13 -6.35
C VAL A 36 2.87 4.05 -6.74
N ASN A 37 3.68 3.47 -5.87
CA ASN A 37 5.11 3.23 -6.11
C ASN A 37 5.46 1.75 -5.84
N PRO A 38 6.42 1.18 -6.58
CA PRO A 38 6.91 -0.17 -6.33
C PRO A 38 7.73 -0.23 -5.01
N GLU A 39 7.88 -1.42 -4.47
CA GLU A 39 8.75 -1.65 -3.30
C GLU A 39 10.10 -2.08 -3.87
N SER A 40 10.76 -2.64 -4.29
CA SER A 40 12.08 -3.14 -4.71
C SER A 40 12.46 -2.73 -6.13
N ASP A 41 11.63 -1.94 -6.78
CA ASP A 41 11.83 -1.51 -8.15
C ASP A 41 11.78 0.01 -8.26
N VAL A 42 12.23 0.54 -9.38
CA VAL A 42 12.08 1.94 -9.74
C VAL A 42 11.32 2.08 -11.06
N TYR A 43 10.60 3.18 -11.24
CA TYR A 43 10.03 3.51 -12.54
C TYR A 43 11.13 3.72 -13.57
N LEU A 44 10.93 3.27 -14.79
CA LEU A 44 11.86 3.52 -15.89
C LEU A 44 11.94 5.00 -16.28
N VAL A 45 10.90 5.77 -15.95
CA VAL A 45 10.85 7.22 -16.18
C VAL A 45 10.51 7.89 -14.86
N GLU A 46 11.32 8.85 -14.44
CA GLU A 46 11.10 9.60 -13.21
C GLU A 46 9.82 10.42 -13.32
N ARG A 47 8.96 10.30 -12.31
CA ARG A 47 7.71 11.06 -12.15
C ARG A 47 7.47 11.32 -10.67
N ASP A 48 6.96 12.48 -10.33
CA ASP A 48 6.57 12.75 -8.95
C ASP A 48 5.37 11.89 -8.54
N ILE A 49 5.31 11.56 -7.26
CA ILE A 49 4.33 10.61 -6.73
C ILE A 49 2.89 11.12 -6.82
N LYS A 50 2.68 12.43 -6.72
CA LYS A 50 1.34 13.04 -6.87
C LYS A 50 0.82 12.89 -8.29
N THR A 51 1.69 13.09 -9.28
CA THR A 51 1.35 12.89 -10.70
C THR A 51 1.02 11.43 -10.99
N ILE A 52 1.76 10.49 -10.41
CA ILE A 52 1.46 9.06 -10.54
C ILE A 52 0.09 8.75 -9.89
N ALA A 53 -0.15 9.21 -8.67
CA ALA A 53 -1.42 9.00 -7.97
C ALA A 53 -2.61 9.55 -8.75
N LYS A 54 -2.53 10.79 -9.26
CA LYS A 54 -3.57 11.39 -10.13
C LYS A 54 -3.84 10.56 -11.38
N SER A 55 -2.80 10.02 -12.01
CA SER A 55 -2.95 9.18 -13.20
C SER A 55 -3.67 7.87 -12.89
N ILE A 56 -3.39 7.26 -11.74
CA ILE A 56 -4.08 6.04 -11.28
C ILE A 56 -5.54 6.34 -10.98
N LEU A 57 -5.82 7.42 -10.25
CA LEU A 57 -7.19 7.85 -9.92
C LEU A 57 -8.02 8.09 -11.18
N PHE A 58 -7.45 8.77 -12.16
CA PHE A 58 -8.14 9.07 -13.42
C PHE A 58 -8.39 7.82 -14.27
N GLY A 59 -7.40 6.93 -14.39
CA GLY A 59 -7.44 5.83 -15.35
C GLY A 59 -8.08 4.54 -14.85
N TYR A 60 -8.09 4.29 -13.52
CA TYR A 60 -8.39 2.95 -13.00
C TYR A 60 -9.46 2.91 -11.91
N ALA A 61 -9.96 4.04 -11.45
CA ALA A 61 -10.98 4.14 -10.40
C ALA A 61 -10.69 3.19 -9.21
N PRO A 62 -9.57 3.35 -8.50
CA PRO A 62 -9.15 2.46 -7.43
C PRO A 62 -10.11 2.51 -6.24
N ASP A 63 -10.28 1.38 -5.53
CA ASP A 63 -10.93 1.35 -4.22
C ASP A 63 -10.00 1.88 -3.11
N ALA A 64 -8.69 1.76 -3.30
CA ALA A 64 -7.68 2.40 -2.45
C ALA A 64 -6.35 2.55 -3.19
N LEU A 65 -5.51 3.49 -2.71
CA LEU A 65 -4.12 3.65 -3.11
C LEU A 65 -3.21 3.10 -2.01
N CYS A 66 -2.14 2.42 -2.39
CA CYS A 66 -1.14 1.87 -1.49
C CYS A 66 0.21 2.55 -1.72
N VAL A 67 0.82 3.06 -0.65
CA VAL A 67 2.12 3.73 -0.68
C VAL A 67 3.15 2.87 0.02
N SER A 68 4.24 2.57 -0.66
CA SER A 68 5.31 1.68 -0.18
C SER A 68 6.57 2.45 0.20
N GLY A 69 7.39 1.85 1.06
CA GLY A 69 8.78 2.27 1.27
C GLY A 69 9.68 1.94 0.07
N ALA A 70 10.95 2.29 0.17
CA ALA A 70 11.91 2.12 -0.92
C ALA A 70 12.25 0.63 -1.22
N SER A 71 11.99 -0.27 -0.26
CA SER A 71 12.15 -1.72 -0.44
C SER A 71 11.19 -2.48 0.48
N ALA A 72 11.09 -3.80 0.32
CA ALA A 72 10.30 -4.64 1.20
C ALA A 72 10.91 -4.63 2.62
N GLY A 73 10.13 -4.16 3.62
CA GLY A 73 10.54 -4.10 5.01
C GLY A 73 10.87 -2.71 5.56
N PRO A 74 11.64 -1.83 4.87
CA PRO A 74 11.80 -0.45 5.31
C PRO A 74 10.49 0.30 5.41
N GLU A 75 10.45 1.20 6.38
CA GLU A 75 9.25 2.00 6.66
C GLU A 75 8.93 2.96 5.51
N THR A 76 7.65 3.02 5.15
CA THR A 76 7.15 4.08 4.29
C THR A 76 7.25 5.42 5.02
N LYS A 77 7.85 6.42 4.41
CA LYS A 77 7.93 7.77 5.00
C LYS A 77 6.51 8.39 5.06
N THR A 78 6.19 9.01 6.18
CA THR A 78 4.89 9.69 6.39
C THR A 78 4.64 10.80 5.40
N ASP A 79 5.67 11.55 5.02
CA ASP A 79 5.58 12.62 4.02
C ASP A 79 5.07 12.08 2.69
N LEU A 80 5.58 10.90 2.25
CA LEU A 80 5.19 10.28 1.01
C LEU A 80 3.70 9.87 1.02
N ILE A 81 3.21 9.35 2.15
CA ILE A 81 1.78 9.01 2.32
C ILE A 81 0.94 10.29 2.28
N SER A 82 1.37 11.34 2.99
CA SER A 82 0.69 12.63 3.05
C SER A 82 0.60 13.30 1.68
N GLU A 83 1.67 13.21 0.87
CA GLU A 83 1.69 13.71 -0.50
C GLU A 83 0.65 13.01 -1.38
N VAL A 84 0.57 11.68 -1.33
CA VAL A 84 -0.44 10.92 -2.07
C VAL A 84 -1.84 11.28 -1.55
N LYS A 85 -2.02 11.34 -0.24
CA LYS A 85 -3.31 11.68 0.38
C LYS A 85 -3.81 13.06 -0.01
N SER A 86 -2.91 14.03 -0.19
CA SER A 86 -3.26 15.40 -0.62
C SER A 86 -3.93 15.47 -2.00
N VAL A 87 -3.80 14.44 -2.82
CA VAL A 87 -4.38 14.38 -4.18
C VAL A 87 -5.37 13.22 -4.37
N ALA A 88 -5.63 12.44 -3.33
CA ALA A 88 -6.42 11.21 -3.41
C ALA A 88 -7.93 11.44 -3.61
N SER A 89 -8.43 12.69 -3.44
CA SER A 89 -9.83 13.06 -3.73
C SER A 89 -10.87 12.16 -3.04
N GLY A 90 -10.61 11.77 -1.79
CA GLY A 90 -11.50 10.92 -0.98
C GLY A 90 -11.30 9.41 -1.18
N VAL A 91 -10.43 8.98 -2.09
CA VAL A 91 -10.02 7.57 -2.18
C VAL A 91 -9.08 7.24 -1.01
N PRO A 92 -9.32 6.15 -0.27
CA PRO A 92 -8.47 5.76 0.86
C PRO A 92 -7.01 5.55 0.44
N VAL A 93 -6.08 5.98 1.30
CA VAL A 93 -4.64 5.80 1.11
C VAL A 93 -4.08 4.92 2.23
N PHE A 94 -3.48 3.79 1.86
CA PHE A 94 -2.94 2.80 2.78
C PHE A 94 -1.41 2.85 2.84
N CYS A 95 -0.88 2.76 4.06
CA CYS A 95 0.51 2.43 4.28
C CYS A 95 0.74 0.96 3.88
N ASN A 96 1.55 0.71 2.85
CA ASN A 96 1.73 -0.65 2.30
C ASN A 96 2.91 -1.40 2.92
N THR A 97 3.93 -0.71 3.43
CA THR A 97 5.11 -1.33 4.05
C THR A 97 5.52 -0.64 5.34
N GLY A 98 6.15 -1.41 6.25
CA GLY A 98 6.72 -0.89 7.48
C GLY A 98 5.72 -0.56 8.58
N PHE A 99 4.46 -0.98 8.47
CA PHE A 99 3.48 -0.85 9.54
C PHE A 99 3.71 -1.94 10.60
N ASN A 100 3.95 -1.53 11.84
CA ASN A 100 4.20 -2.40 12.98
C ASN A 100 3.76 -1.72 14.29
N ALA A 101 3.87 -2.39 15.43
CA ALA A 101 3.42 -1.85 16.72
C ALA A 101 4.07 -0.49 17.09
N LYS A 102 5.32 -0.27 16.68
CA LYS A 102 6.05 0.99 17.00
C LYS A 102 5.62 2.15 16.10
N THR A 103 5.30 1.86 14.83
CA THR A 103 4.99 2.87 13.81
C THR A 103 3.49 3.08 13.61
N ALA A 104 2.65 2.22 14.18
CA ALA A 104 1.21 2.17 13.92
C ALA A 104 0.54 3.53 14.10
N LYS A 105 0.78 4.22 15.23
CA LYS A 105 0.15 5.52 15.48
C LYS A 105 0.57 6.56 14.44
N GLU A 106 1.86 6.72 14.23
CA GLU A 106 2.42 7.68 13.26
C GLU A 106 1.88 7.45 11.84
N LYS A 107 1.79 6.17 11.42
CA LYS A 107 1.26 5.83 10.09
C LYS A 107 -0.25 6.07 9.99
N LEU A 108 -1.02 5.78 11.04
CA LEU A 108 -2.46 6.03 11.06
C LEU A 108 -2.80 7.52 11.08
N ASP A 109 -1.96 8.38 11.64
CA ASP A 109 -2.15 9.83 11.61
C ASP A 109 -2.18 10.39 10.17
N VAL A 110 -1.55 9.71 9.21
CA VAL A 110 -1.43 10.16 7.81
C VAL A 110 -2.07 9.22 6.77
N SER A 111 -2.57 8.05 7.16
CA SER A 111 -3.19 7.08 6.26
C SER A 111 -4.58 6.65 6.73
N ASP A 112 -5.36 6.06 5.83
CA ASP A 112 -6.70 5.54 6.15
C ASP A 112 -6.66 4.07 6.57
N GLY A 113 -5.50 3.42 6.44
CA GLY A 113 -5.28 2.03 6.81
C GLY A 113 -3.88 1.55 6.46
N ALA A 114 -3.64 0.26 6.64
CA ALA A 114 -2.35 -0.35 6.36
C ALA A 114 -2.47 -1.78 5.84
N CYS A 115 -1.50 -2.19 5.02
CA CYS A 115 -1.25 -3.58 4.68
C CYS A 115 -0.16 -4.11 5.63
N VAL A 116 -0.47 -5.15 6.38
CA VAL A 116 0.45 -5.69 7.39
C VAL A 116 0.78 -7.13 7.05
N GLY A 117 2.05 -7.42 6.83
CA GLY A 117 2.53 -8.76 6.53
C GLY A 117 3.54 -9.22 7.58
N THR A 118 4.80 -8.90 7.38
CA THR A 118 5.95 -9.37 8.17
C THR A 118 5.81 -9.07 9.67
N ALA A 119 5.22 -7.92 10.04
CA ALA A 119 5.01 -7.57 11.43
C ALA A 119 4.08 -8.52 12.20
N PHE A 120 3.18 -9.23 11.52
CA PHE A 120 2.31 -10.24 12.11
C PHE A 120 2.96 -11.62 12.27
N LYS A 121 4.14 -11.82 11.69
CA LYS A 121 4.78 -13.13 11.68
C LYS A 121 5.73 -13.31 12.86
N THR A 122 5.93 -14.55 13.25
CA THR A 122 6.88 -14.93 14.30
C THR A 122 8.26 -14.34 14.02
N ASP A 123 8.88 -13.75 15.02
CA ASP A 123 10.17 -13.06 14.95
C ASP A 123 10.24 -11.91 13.91
N GLY A 124 9.11 -11.52 13.31
CA GLY A 124 9.09 -10.53 12.24
C GLY A 124 9.80 -10.99 10.96
N LYS A 125 9.85 -12.31 10.72
CA LYS A 125 10.49 -12.89 9.53
C LYS A 125 9.45 -13.26 8.49
N PHE A 126 9.74 -12.90 7.24
CA PHE A 126 8.81 -13.07 6.11
C PHE A 126 8.39 -14.54 5.91
N GLU A 127 9.31 -15.47 6.07
CA GLU A 127 9.11 -16.91 5.87
C GLU A 127 8.34 -17.60 7.01
N ASN A 128 8.24 -16.97 8.18
CA ASN A 128 7.59 -17.58 9.33
C ASN A 128 6.05 -17.52 9.27
N ASN A 129 5.39 -18.30 10.09
CA ASN A 129 3.94 -18.30 10.26
C ASN A 129 3.47 -17.02 10.96
N VAL A 130 2.17 -16.73 10.81
CA VAL A 130 1.50 -15.65 11.55
C VAL A 130 1.48 -16.00 13.05
N ASP A 131 1.85 -15.03 13.87
CA ASP A 131 1.84 -15.10 15.32
C ASP A 131 0.60 -14.36 15.85
N PRO A 132 -0.39 -15.05 16.44
CA PRO A 132 -1.60 -14.44 16.97
C PRO A 132 -1.34 -13.34 18.00
N ALA A 133 -0.30 -13.48 18.84
CA ALA A 133 0.01 -12.47 19.86
C ALA A 133 0.47 -11.14 19.22
N ARG A 134 1.26 -11.21 18.16
CA ARG A 134 1.69 -10.02 17.40
C ARG A 134 0.52 -9.36 16.67
N VAL A 135 -0.43 -10.15 16.16
CA VAL A 135 -1.66 -9.62 15.56
C VAL A 135 -2.48 -8.90 16.63
N GLU A 136 -2.66 -9.52 17.81
CA GLU A 136 -3.42 -8.91 18.91
C GLU A 136 -2.79 -7.61 19.39
N GLU A 137 -1.47 -7.58 19.59
CA GLU A 137 -0.72 -6.37 19.97
C GLU A 137 -1.02 -5.21 19.02
N ILE A 138 -0.80 -5.40 17.73
CA ILE A 138 -1.00 -4.35 16.71
C ILE A 138 -2.47 -3.95 16.63
N MET A 139 -3.39 -4.91 16.67
CA MET A 139 -4.83 -4.62 16.59
C MET A 139 -5.34 -3.90 17.82
N ASN A 140 -4.77 -4.10 19.00
CA ASN A 140 -5.12 -3.33 20.19
C ASN A 140 -4.70 -1.86 20.04
N ILE A 141 -3.53 -1.58 19.46
CA ILE A 141 -3.11 -0.22 19.14
C ILE A 141 -4.08 0.43 18.13
N VAL A 142 -4.44 -0.28 17.07
CA VAL A 142 -5.37 0.21 16.05
C VAL A 142 -6.75 0.49 16.63
N LYS A 143 -7.27 -0.40 17.50
CA LYS A 143 -8.56 -0.20 18.18
C LYS A 143 -8.53 1.02 19.11
N ALA A 144 -7.48 1.16 19.91
CA ALA A 144 -7.30 2.33 20.79
C ALA A 144 -7.22 3.63 19.97
N TYR A 145 -6.48 3.62 18.87
CA TYR A 145 -6.40 4.78 17.97
C TYR A 145 -7.78 5.18 17.43
N ARG A 146 -8.55 4.21 16.91
CA ARG A 146 -9.90 4.46 16.38
C ARG A 146 -10.90 4.95 17.43
N SER A 147 -10.74 4.51 18.68
CA SER A 147 -11.62 4.94 19.77
C SER A 147 -11.32 6.37 20.25
N ALA A 148 -10.16 6.91 19.89
CA ALA A 148 -9.75 8.28 20.25
C ALA A 148 -10.07 9.33 19.15
N MET A 149 -10.58 8.89 18.01
CA MET A 149 -11.05 9.76 16.91
C MET A 149 -12.51 10.20 17.11
#